data_cdbe7ee6bd9fea1777260e6f67cda18f
#
_entry.id   cdbe7ee6bd9fea1777260e6f67cda18f
#
_cell.length_a   1.000
_cell.length_b   1.000
_cell.length_c   1.000
_cell.angle_alpha   90.00
_cell.angle_beta   90.00
_cell.angle_gamma   90.00
#
_symmetry.space_group_name_H-M   'P 1'
#
loop_
_entity.id
_entity.type
_entity.pdbx_description
1 polymer ?
#
loop_
_entity_poly.entity_id
_entity_poly.type
_entity_poly.pdbx_seq_one_letter_code
_entity_poly.pdbx_strand_id
1 'polypeptide(L)'
;MKSTIKILNSLLEGKILNCKTMMRNFGYSNASREIIRKIEQPFEITLKREKITSKNRYGESVTYLNYSLMAKDKGKVTKILKSFSKAN
;
A
#
# COMPACT_ATOMS: atom_id res chain seq x y z
N MET A 1 7.66 10.78 -5.55
CA MET A 1 6.84 11.43 -4.51
C MET A 1 5.34 11.38 -4.80
N LYS A 2 4.92 11.66 -6.04
CA LYS A 2 3.49 11.59 -6.39
C LYS A 2 2.89 10.21 -6.16
N SER A 3 3.61 9.16 -6.52
CA SER A 3 3.14 7.78 -6.31
C SER A 3 2.97 7.46 -4.82
N THR A 4 3.91 7.91 -4.00
CA THR A 4 3.85 7.72 -2.54
C THR A 4 2.61 8.40 -1.97
N ILE A 5 2.33 9.63 -2.38
CA ILE A 5 1.15 10.38 -1.93
C ILE A 5 -0.14 9.63 -2.32
N LYS A 6 -0.22 9.14 -3.55
CA LYS A 6 -1.38 8.37 -4.02
C LYS A 6 -1.59 7.09 -3.21
N ILE A 7 -0.51 6.38 -2.91
CA ILE A 7 -0.57 5.16 -2.11
C ILE A 7 -1.06 5.48 -0.70
N LEU A 8 -0.52 6.51 -0.06
CA LEU A 8 -0.93 6.91 1.28
C LEU A 8 -2.41 7.33 1.31
N ASN A 9 -2.87 8.08 0.32
CA ASN A 9 -4.27 8.47 0.22
C ASN A 9 -5.18 7.26 0.07
N SER A 10 -4.79 6.30 -0.77
CA SER A 10 -5.56 5.06 -0.96
C SER A 10 -5.69 4.28 0.34
N LEU A 11 -4.60 4.19 1.10
CA LEU A 11 -4.61 3.52 2.40
C LEU A 11 -5.52 4.22 3.41
N LEU A 12 -5.50 5.56 3.44
CA LEU A 12 -6.38 6.32 4.32
C LEU A 12 -7.86 6.13 3.97
N GLU A 13 -8.17 5.97 2.70
CA GLU A 13 -9.53 5.71 2.24
C GLU A 13 -10.01 4.30 2.59
N GLY A 14 -9.16 3.48 3.18
CA GLY A 14 -9.49 2.12 3.54
C GLY A 14 -9.31 1.11 2.42
N LYS A 15 -8.65 1.50 1.35
CA LYS A 15 -8.39 0.59 0.23
C LYS A 15 -7.30 -0.41 0.58
N ILE A 16 -7.44 -1.60 0.03
CA ILE A 16 -6.47 -2.68 0.22
C ILE A 16 -5.54 -2.72 -0.98
N LEU A 17 -4.24 -2.79 -0.71
CA LEU A 17 -3.23 -2.88 -1.76
C LEU A 17 -2.69 -4.31 -1.87
N ASN A 18 -2.48 -4.76 -3.09
CA ASN A 18 -1.82 -6.05 -3.37
C ASN A 18 -1.06 -5.92 -4.68
N CYS A 19 -0.43 -7.01 -5.13
CA CYS A 19 0.40 -6.96 -6.34
C CYS A 19 -0.39 -6.51 -7.57
N LYS A 20 -1.67 -6.91 -7.67
CA LYS A 20 -2.50 -6.53 -8.82
C LYS A 20 -2.85 -5.05 -8.80
N THR A 21 -3.28 -4.52 -7.65
CA THR A 21 -3.64 -3.11 -7.53
C THR A 21 -2.43 -2.21 -7.67
N MET A 22 -1.28 -2.62 -7.14
CA MET A 22 -0.04 -1.86 -7.25
C MET A 22 0.42 -1.77 -8.71
N MET A 23 0.35 -2.86 -9.45
CA MET A 23 0.70 -2.86 -10.87
C MET A 23 -0.29 -2.03 -11.68
N ARG A 24 -1.59 -2.24 -11.47
CA ARG A 24 -2.65 -1.57 -12.23
C ARG A 24 -2.67 -0.06 -12.01
N ASN A 25 -2.60 0.36 -10.75
CA ASN A 25 -2.80 1.76 -10.38
C ASN A 25 -1.52 2.58 -10.32
N PHE A 26 -0.39 1.92 -10.06
CA PHE A 26 0.88 2.62 -9.83
C PHE A 26 2.02 2.11 -10.71
N GLY A 27 1.81 1.04 -11.47
CA GLY A 27 2.82 0.49 -12.37
C GLY A 27 3.95 -0.28 -11.71
N TYR A 28 3.78 -0.69 -10.45
CA TYR A 28 4.83 -1.43 -9.73
C TYR A 28 4.68 -2.93 -9.91
N SER A 29 5.73 -3.58 -10.39
CA SER A 29 5.74 -5.03 -10.59
C SER A 29 6.02 -5.82 -9.31
N ASN A 30 6.69 -5.20 -8.34
CA ASN A 30 7.00 -5.84 -7.06
C ASN A 30 6.39 -5.03 -5.91
N ALA A 31 5.14 -5.35 -5.57
CA ALA A 31 4.38 -4.62 -4.57
C ALA A 31 5.03 -4.64 -3.18
N SER A 32 5.48 -5.80 -2.73
CA SER A 32 6.07 -5.94 -1.39
C SER A 32 7.30 -5.04 -1.23
N ARG A 33 8.19 -5.07 -2.21
CA ARG A 33 9.41 -4.26 -2.17
C ARG A 33 9.11 -2.77 -2.19
N GLU A 34 8.19 -2.35 -3.06
CA GLU A 34 7.83 -0.94 -3.18
C GLU A 34 7.13 -0.41 -1.94
N ILE A 35 6.25 -1.21 -1.33
CA ILE A 35 5.59 -0.83 -0.08
C ILE A 35 6.61 -0.65 1.04
N ILE A 36 7.55 -1.58 1.19
CA ILE A 36 8.58 -1.50 2.22
C ILE A 36 9.44 -0.25 1.99
N ARG A 37 9.94 -0.06 0.79
CA ARG A 37 10.90 1.01 0.49
C ARG A 37 10.27 2.41 0.49
N LYS A 38 9.03 2.52 0.01
CA LYS A 38 8.40 3.83 -0.19
C LYS A 38 7.47 4.23 0.96
N ILE A 39 6.95 3.28 1.68
CA ILE A 39 5.95 3.53 2.72
C ILE A 39 6.45 3.17 4.11
N GLU A 40 6.85 1.93 4.31
CA GLU A 40 7.18 1.47 5.67
C GLU A 40 8.49 2.03 6.19
N GLN A 41 9.55 1.96 5.42
CA GLN A 41 10.86 2.45 5.88
C GLN A 41 10.92 3.97 6.04
N PRO A 42 10.52 4.77 5.05
CA PRO A 42 10.63 6.24 5.18
C PRO A 42 9.76 6.83 6.28
N PHE A 43 8.60 6.26 6.53
CA PHE A 43 7.62 6.83 7.46
C PHE A 43 7.51 6.06 8.77
N GLU A 44 8.29 5.00 8.92
CA GLU A 44 8.31 4.18 10.14
C GLU A 44 6.93 3.65 10.52
N ILE A 45 6.18 3.19 9.53
CA ILE A 45 4.88 2.55 9.74
C ILE A 45 4.93 1.10 9.30
N THR A 46 4.04 0.28 9.82
CA THR A 46 3.92 -1.12 9.43
C THR A 46 2.48 -1.38 8.99
N LEU A 47 2.32 -1.83 7.75
CA LEU A 47 1.01 -2.15 7.22
C LEU A 47 0.58 -3.55 7.68
N LYS A 48 -0.73 -3.73 7.84
CA LYS A 48 -1.29 -5.05 8.10
C LYS A 48 -1.17 -5.89 6.85
N ARG A 49 -0.68 -7.12 6.99
CA ARG A 49 -0.56 -8.06 5.89
C ARG A 49 -1.51 -9.23 6.10
N GLU A 50 -2.28 -9.54 5.09
CA GLU A 50 -3.18 -10.68 5.10
C GLU A 50 -2.87 -11.56 3.90
N LYS A 51 -2.58 -12.83 4.17
CA LYS A 51 -2.27 -13.81 3.12
C LYS A 51 -3.57 -14.30 2.50
N ILE A 52 -3.70 -14.12 1.19
CA ILE A 52 -4.88 -14.53 0.43
C ILE A 52 -4.49 -15.63 -0.55
N THR A 53 -5.24 -16.71 -0.55
CA THR A 53 -5.10 -17.79 -1.52
C THR A 53 -6.34 -17.81 -2.40
N SER A 54 -6.14 -17.78 -3.70
CA SER A 54 -7.23 -17.74 -4.66
C SER A 54 -6.85 -18.60 -5.88
N LYS A 55 -7.79 -18.84 -6.76
CA LYS A 55 -7.51 -19.58 -8.00
C LYS A 55 -7.54 -18.60 -9.17
N ASN A 56 -6.56 -18.77 -10.08
CA ASN A 56 -6.57 -17.97 -11.32
C ASN A 56 -7.54 -18.59 -12.33
N ARG A 57 -7.62 -18.03 -13.54
CA ARG A 57 -8.54 -18.51 -14.58
C ARG A 57 -8.24 -19.94 -15.05
N TYR A 58 -7.03 -20.43 -14.77
CA TYR A 58 -6.61 -21.79 -15.14
C TYR A 58 -6.84 -22.82 -14.03
N GLY A 59 -7.46 -22.40 -12.92
CA GLY A 59 -7.71 -23.26 -11.78
C GLY A 59 -6.51 -23.50 -10.88
N GLU A 60 -5.40 -22.80 -11.13
CA GLU A 60 -4.20 -22.92 -10.30
C GLU A 60 -4.30 -22.03 -9.07
N SER A 61 -3.81 -22.54 -7.94
CA SER A 61 -3.77 -21.76 -6.69
C SER A 61 -2.70 -20.68 -6.77
N VAL A 62 -3.08 -19.45 -6.46
CA VAL A 62 -2.14 -18.32 -6.35
C VAL A 62 -2.27 -17.72 -4.95
N THR A 63 -1.15 -17.31 -4.38
CA THR A 63 -1.11 -16.71 -3.06
C THR A 63 -0.49 -15.32 -3.18
N TYR A 64 -1.13 -14.34 -2.53
CA TYR A 64 -0.64 -12.97 -2.51
C TYR A 64 -0.96 -12.34 -1.16
N LEU A 65 -0.33 -11.19 -0.89
CA LEU A 65 -0.55 -10.46 0.35
C LEU A 65 -1.40 -9.23 0.08
N ASN A 66 -2.41 -9.03 0.92
CA ASN A 66 -3.17 -7.79 0.97
C ASN A 66 -2.57 -6.89 2.05
N TYR A 67 -2.31 -5.64 1.70
CA TYR A 67 -1.75 -4.65 2.61
C TYR A 67 -2.83 -3.62 2.92
N SER A 68 -2.99 -3.32 4.20
CA SER A 68 -3.95 -2.31 4.64
C SER A 68 -3.36 -1.48 5.77
N LEU A 69 -3.87 -0.27 5.95
CA LEU A 69 -3.42 0.63 7.00
C LEU A 69 -4.11 0.27 8.31
N MET A 70 -3.32 0.11 9.37
CA MET A 70 -3.88 -0.12 10.69
C MET A 70 -4.49 1.17 11.23
N ALA A 71 -5.57 1.02 12.01
CA ALA A 71 -6.27 2.17 12.58
C ALA A 71 -5.34 3.08 13.41
N LYS A 72 -4.40 2.47 14.13
CA LYS A 72 -3.45 3.22 14.97
C LYS A 72 -2.53 4.14 14.16
N ASP A 73 -2.32 3.85 12.87
CA ASP A 73 -1.41 4.61 12.03
C ASP A 73 -2.10 5.65 11.14
N LYS A 74 -3.43 5.71 11.18
CA LYS A 74 -4.19 6.68 10.35
C LYS A 74 -3.82 8.12 10.66
N GLY A 75 -3.70 8.46 11.94
CA GLY A 75 -3.29 9.81 12.35
C GLY A 75 -1.90 10.17 11.88
N LYS A 76 -0.97 9.21 11.95
CA LYS A 76 0.40 9.41 11.49
C LYS A 76 0.44 9.67 9.98
N VAL A 77 -0.28 8.87 9.20
CA VAL A 77 -0.35 9.04 7.75
C VAL A 77 -0.99 10.37 7.38
N THR A 78 -2.03 10.78 8.10
CA THR A 78 -2.67 12.08 7.89
C THR A 78 -1.68 13.22 8.07
N LYS A 79 -0.85 13.16 9.12
CA LYS A 79 0.19 14.18 9.37
C LYS A 79 1.23 14.20 8.27
N ILE A 80 1.64 13.03 7.78
CA ILE A 80 2.61 12.91 6.68
C ILE A 80 2.06 13.58 5.42
N LEU A 81 0.80 13.32 5.08
CA LEU A 81 0.16 13.90 3.91
C LEU A 81 0.03 15.42 4.01
N LYS A 82 -0.29 15.93 5.20
CA LYS A 82 -0.33 17.37 5.44
C LYS A 82 1.04 18.01 5.25
N SER A 83 2.10 17.32 5.67
CA SER A 83 3.48 17.78 5.48
C SER A 83 3.81 17.93 3.99
N PHE A 84 3.44 16.95 3.17
CA PHE A 84 3.63 17.05 1.73
C PHE A 84 2.85 18.19 1.11
N SER A 85 1.64 18.41 1.58
CA SER A 85 0.80 19.50 1.09
C SER A 85 1.40 20.87 1.39
N LYS A 86 2.00 21.03 2.58
CA LYS A 86 2.66 22.28 2.98
C LYS A 86 3.96 22.54 2.22
N ALA A 87 4.63 21.47 1.75
CA ALA A 87 5.88 21.60 1.02
C ALA A 87 5.68 22.13 -0.41
N ASN A 88 4.47 22.12 -0.87
CA ASN A 88 4.11 22.66 -2.17
C ASN A 88 3.58 24.08 -2.03
#